data_a18de075ce2c04d57a0a3bcbb2ad6516
#
_entry.id   a18de075ce2c04d57a0a3bcbb2ad6516
#
_cell.length_a   1.000
_cell.length_b   1.000
_cell.length_c   1.000
_cell.angle_alpha   90.00
_cell.angle_beta   90.00
_cell.angle_gamma   90.00
#
_symmetry.space_group_name_H-M   'P 1'
#
loop_
_entity.id
_entity.type
_entity.pdbx_description
1 polymer ?
#
loop_
_entity_poly.entity_id
_entity_poly.type
_entity_poly.pdbx_seq_one_letter_code
_entity_poly.pdbx_strand_id
1 'polypeptide(L)'
;MKIFDCFMYFDEDVVLDLRLNYLNRYIEKFIIVESMYAHNGKKRNLNFDINNFKKFKDKIIYLVLDHEPPGIVGINESDSFDIKNGKYILNSMKRDFYQRNFIQNGIKDVDNGDFVLISD
;
A
#
# COMPACT_ATOMS: atom_id res chain seq x y z
N MET A 1 24.91 4.95 -2.04
CA MET A 1 23.84 3.96 -1.84
C MET A 1 22.73 4.59 -1.02
N LYS A 2 21.52 4.55 -1.56
CA LYS A 2 20.32 5.05 -0.90
C LYS A 2 19.42 3.89 -0.54
N ILE A 3 18.59 4.05 0.47
CA ILE A 3 17.62 3.05 0.90
C ILE A 3 16.24 3.67 0.83
N PHE A 4 15.32 3.00 0.14
CA PHE A 4 13.93 3.40 -0.01
C PHE A 4 13.05 2.41 0.77
N ASP A 5 12.18 2.92 1.62
CA ASP A 5 11.29 2.10 2.44
C ASP A 5 9.86 2.23 1.90
N CYS A 6 9.32 1.12 1.42
CA CYS A 6 8.04 1.08 0.72
C CYS A 6 7.07 0.18 1.45
N PHE A 7 5.88 0.68 1.71
CA PHE A 7 4.87 -0.09 2.43
C PHE A 7 3.46 0.40 2.14
N MET A 8 2.51 -0.49 2.43
CA MET A 8 1.09 -0.17 2.33
C MET A 8 0.61 0.41 3.64
N TYR A 9 -0.31 1.36 3.57
CA TYR A 9 -0.88 2.02 4.73
C TYR A 9 -2.40 1.83 4.74
N PHE A 10 -2.95 1.61 5.90
CA PHE A 10 -4.39 1.46 6.11
C PHE A 10 -4.92 2.49 7.14
N ASP A 11 -4.50 2.36 8.41
CA ASP A 11 -4.89 3.27 9.48
C ASP A 11 -3.94 3.26 10.68
N GLU A 12 -2.74 2.68 10.52
CA GLU A 12 -1.81 2.40 11.61
C GLU A 12 -0.92 3.59 11.96
N ASP A 13 -1.47 4.73 12.33
CA ASP A 13 -0.70 5.95 12.58
C ASP A 13 0.35 5.80 13.67
N VAL A 14 0.08 5.04 14.73
CA VAL A 14 1.06 4.81 15.80
C VAL A 14 2.26 4.04 15.28
N VAL A 15 2.02 2.97 14.51
CA VAL A 15 3.08 2.18 13.90
C VAL A 15 3.84 3.00 12.86
N LEU A 16 3.11 3.79 12.07
CA LEU A 16 3.72 4.67 11.06
C LEU A 16 4.64 5.71 11.72
N ASP A 17 4.18 6.36 12.77
CA ASP A 17 4.98 7.34 13.50
C ASP A 17 6.26 6.73 14.05
N LEU A 18 6.15 5.55 14.65
CA LEU A 18 7.30 4.81 15.16
C LEU A 18 8.28 4.46 14.03
N ARG A 19 7.78 3.97 12.91
CA ARG A 19 8.59 3.59 11.76
C ARG A 19 9.36 4.78 11.18
N LEU A 20 8.67 5.89 10.96
CA LEU A 20 9.28 7.10 10.43
C LEU A 20 10.37 7.64 11.36
N ASN A 21 10.10 7.72 12.65
CA ASN A 21 11.07 8.23 13.62
C ASN A 21 12.28 7.31 13.76
N TYR A 22 12.06 6.00 13.79
CA TYR A 22 13.12 5.03 14.00
C TYR A 22 14.04 4.89 12.80
N LEU A 23 13.49 4.93 11.58
CA LEU A 23 14.23 4.66 10.35
C LEU A 23 14.69 5.93 9.61
N ASN A 24 14.23 7.09 10.01
CA ASN A 24 14.44 8.34 9.29
C ASN A 24 15.89 8.57 8.85
N ARG A 25 16.86 8.32 9.72
CA ARG A 25 18.27 8.62 9.42
C ARG A 25 18.89 7.67 8.38
N TYR A 26 18.26 6.51 8.13
CA TYR A 26 18.75 5.52 7.19
C TYR A 26 18.06 5.56 5.83
N ILE A 27 16.88 6.18 5.77
CA ILE A 27 15.98 6.10 4.62
C ILE A 27 16.05 7.40 3.81
N GLU A 28 16.22 7.27 2.50
CA GLU A 28 16.15 8.40 1.57
C GLU A 28 14.73 8.87 1.36
N LYS A 29 13.82 7.95 1.04
CA LYS A 29 12.40 8.22 0.85
C LYS A 29 11.56 7.08 1.42
N PHE A 30 10.41 7.45 1.99
CA PHE A 30 9.36 6.53 2.38
C PHE A 30 8.26 6.59 1.33
N ILE A 31 7.96 5.47 0.70
CA ILE A 31 6.89 5.35 -0.28
C ILE A 31 5.70 4.69 0.40
N ILE A 32 4.62 5.45 0.56
CA ILE A 32 3.42 5.01 1.27
C ILE A 32 2.30 4.86 0.25
N VAL A 33 1.74 3.66 0.14
CA VAL A 33 0.62 3.38 -0.75
C VAL A 33 -0.64 3.16 0.06
N GLU A 34 -1.65 3.97 -0.18
CA GLU A 34 -2.97 3.79 0.40
C GLU A 34 -4.00 3.56 -0.69
N SER A 35 -4.86 2.55 -0.50
CA SER A 35 -5.92 2.21 -1.46
C SER A 35 -7.26 2.76 -0.99
N MET A 36 -8.07 3.21 -1.95
CA MET A 36 -9.47 3.58 -1.71
C MET A 36 -10.39 2.36 -1.55
N TYR A 37 -9.85 1.15 -1.71
CA TYR A 37 -10.58 -0.10 -1.54
C TYR A 37 -9.86 -0.99 -0.53
N ALA A 38 -10.61 -1.52 0.44
CA ALA A 38 -10.09 -2.56 1.32
C ALA A 38 -9.90 -3.87 0.52
N HIS A 39 -9.14 -4.81 1.07
CA HIS A 39 -8.91 -6.08 0.37
C HIS A 39 -10.20 -6.88 0.16
N ASN A 40 -11.23 -6.65 0.97
CA ASN A 40 -12.55 -7.25 0.79
C ASN A 40 -13.41 -6.55 -0.28
N GLY A 41 -12.91 -5.49 -0.89
CA GLY A 41 -13.59 -4.75 -1.94
C GLY A 41 -14.46 -3.59 -1.47
N LYS A 42 -14.60 -3.39 -0.16
CA LYS A 42 -15.35 -2.26 0.36
C LYS A 42 -14.60 -0.96 0.12
N LYS A 43 -15.32 0.03 -0.37
CA LYS A 43 -14.76 1.36 -0.53
C LYS A 43 -14.48 1.97 0.84
N ARG A 44 -13.36 2.66 0.98
CA ARG A 44 -12.94 3.28 2.22
C ARG A 44 -12.45 4.71 2.01
N ASN A 45 -12.50 5.51 3.06
CA ASN A 45 -11.92 6.84 3.05
C ASN A 45 -10.41 6.74 3.28
N LEU A 46 -9.67 7.68 2.70
CA LEU A 46 -8.23 7.78 2.92
C LEU A 46 -7.96 8.30 4.33
N ASN A 47 -7.04 7.66 5.04
CA ASN A 47 -6.71 7.97 6.42
C ASN A 47 -5.39 8.73 6.59
N PHE A 48 -4.49 8.63 5.61
CA PHE A 48 -3.20 9.28 5.71
C PHE A 48 -3.35 10.80 5.67
N ASP A 49 -2.74 11.47 6.65
CA ASP A 49 -2.69 12.92 6.70
C ASP A 49 -1.26 13.37 6.94
N ILE A 50 -0.66 14.00 5.93
CA ILE A 50 0.72 14.48 5.98
C ILE A 50 0.92 15.50 7.12
N ASN A 51 -0.14 16.21 7.53
CA ASN A 51 -0.05 17.18 8.62
C ASN A 51 0.31 16.54 9.97
N ASN A 52 0.01 15.25 10.14
CA ASN A 52 0.40 14.50 11.33
C ASN A 52 1.89 14.09 11.28
N PHE A 53 2.54 14.23 10.15
CA PHE A 53 3.91 13.79 9.92
C PHE A 53 4.76 14.86 9.23
N LYS A 54 4.52 16.12 9.52
CA LYS A 54 5.19 17.27 8.89
C LYS A 54 6.70 17.20 8.93
N LYS A 55 7.24 16.63 10.01
CA LYS A 55 8.69 16.47 10.19
C LYS A 55 9.33 15.65 9.05
N PHE A 56 8.56 14.77 8.43
CA PHE A 56 9.03 13.85 7.39
C PHE A 56 8.52 14.22 5.99
N LYS A 57 7.88 15.36 5.85
CA LYS A 57 7.20 15.78 4.62
C LYS A 57 8.08 15.64 3.38
N ASP A 58 9.34 16.03 3.46
CA ASP A 58 10.24 16.02 2.31
C ASP A 58 10.75 14.62 1.94
N LYS A 59 10.53 13.64 2.82
CA LYS A 59 10.92 12.24 2.60
C LYS A 59 9.76 11.34 2.22
N ILE A 60 8.53 11.79 2.34
CA ILE A 60 7.35 10.96 2.08
C ILE A 60 6.87 11.14 0.65
N ILE A 61 6.75 10.03 -0.06
CA ILE A 61 6.04 9.94 -1.34
C ILE A 61 4.75 9.18 -1.06
N TYR A 62 3.62 9.87 -1.15
CA TYR A 62 2.31 9.30 -0.89
C TYR A 62 1.61 8.98 -2.20
N LEU A 63 1.24 7.71 -2.38
CA LEU A 63 0.56 7.22 -3.57
C LEU A 63 -0.83 6.75 -3.20
N VAL A 64 -1.83 7.19 -3.95
CA VAL A 64 -3.22 6.77 -3.77
C VAL A 64 -3.61 5.85 -4.91
N LEU A 65 -4.04 4.64 -4.55
CA LEU A 65 -4.65 3.70 -5.49
C LEU A 65 -6.16 3.91 -5.46
N ASP A 66 -6.69 4.54 -6.50
CA ASP A 66 -8.07 5.00 -6.56
C ASP A 66 -9.01 4.09 -7.35
N HIS A 67 -8.53 2.95 -7.81
CA HIS A 67 -9.31 2.02 -8.63
C HIS A 67 -9.03 0.58 -8.24
N GLU A 68 -9.95 -0.31 -8.62
CA GLU A 68 -9.79 -1.75 -8.41
C GLU A 68 -8.83 -2.35 -9.43
N PRO A 69 -8.13 -3.45 -9.08
CA PRO A 69 -7.30 -4.15 -10.04
C PRO A 69 -8.15 -4.79 -11.13
N PRO A 70 -7.58 -5.02 -12.32
CA PRO A 70 -8.27 -5.79 -13.36
C PRO A 70 -8.46 -7.24 -12.92
N GLY A 71 -9.49 -7.88 -13.43
CA GLY A 71 -9.69 -9.31 -13.21
C GLY A 71 -10.37 -9.68 -11.90
N ILE A 72 -11.03 -8.73 -11.23
CA ILE A 72 -11.89 -9.06 -10.08
C ILE A 72 -13.04 -9.92 -10.57
N VAL A 73 -13.27 -11.04 -9.90
CA VAL A 73 -14.28 -12.02 -10.28
C VAL A 73 -15.59 -11.70 -9.60
N GLY A 74 -16.69 -11.63 -10.38
CA GLY A 74 -18.03 -11.44 -9.85
C GLY A 74 -18.53 -12.66 -9.08
N ILE A 75 -19.21 -12.41 -7.97
CA ILE A 75 -19.79 -13.47 -7.14
C ILE A 75 -21.28 -13.57 -7.47
N ASN A 76 -21.73 -14.76 -7.88
CA ASN A 76 -23.12 -15.04 -8.20
C ASN A 76 -23.84 -15.56 -6.96
N GLU A 77 -25.10 -15.18 -6.78
CA GLU A 77 -25.92 -15.70 -5.69
C GLU A 77 -26.10 -17.21 -5.77
N SER A 78 -26.09 -17.76 -6.98
CA SER A 78 -26.22 -19.20 -7.23
C SER A 78 -24.94 -20.00 -6.92
N ASP A 79 -23.81 -19.33 -6.68
CA ASP A 79 -22.57 -20.00 -6.33
C ASP A 79 -22.71 -20.73 -4.99
N SER A 80 -22.10 -21.91 -4.89
CA SER A 80 -22.00 -22.64 -3.63
C SER A 80 -21.18 -21.85 -2.61
N PHE A 81 -21.29 -22.19 -1.34
CA PHE A 81 -20.50 -21.57 -0.27
C PHE A 81 -19.00 -21.64 -0.54
N ASP A 82 -18.51 -22.80 -0.97
CA ASP A 82 -17.08 -22.99 -1.26
C ASP A 82 -16.63 -22.15 -2.45
N ILE A 83 -17.45 -22.05 -3.49
CA ILE A 83 -17.14 -21.22 -4.67
C ILE A 83 -17.11 -19.75 -4.29
N LYS A 84 -18.08 -19.27 -3.52
CA LYS A 84 -18.09 -17.88 -3.03
C LYS A 84 -16.83 -17.57 -2.24
N ASN A 85 -16.47 -18.43 -1.29
CA ASN A 85 -15.26 -18.23 -0.48
C ASN A 85 -14.01 -18.20 -1.33
N GLY A 86 -13.88 -19.10 -2.30
CA GLY A 86 -12.76 -19.14 -3.23
C GLY A 86 -12.63 -17.84 -4.01
N LYS A 87 -13.74 -17.29 -4.48
CA LYS A 87 -13.77 -16.00 -5.20
C LYS A 87 -13.37 -14.83 -4.29
N TYR A 88 -13.89 -14.78 -3.05
CA TYR A 88 -13.51 -13.75 -2.09
C TYR A 88 -12.02 -13.75 -1.80
N ILE A 89 -11.44 -14.93 -1.57
CA ILE A 89 -10.01 -15.08 -1.30
C ILE A 89 -9.21 -14.63 -2.52
N LEU A 90 -9.57 -15.07 -3.72
CA LEU A 90 -8.89 -14.70 -4.95
C LEU A 90 -8.92 -13.19 -5.18
N ASN A 91 -10.08 -12.57 -5.00
CA ASN A 91 -10.22 -11.12 -5.18
C ASN A 91 -9.40 -10.34 -4.15
N SER A 92 -9.39 -10.79 -2.89
CA SER A 92 -8.55 -10.18 -1.85
C SER A 92 -7.07 -10.26 -2.19
N MET A 93 -6.60 -11.39 -2.68
CA MET A 93 -5.21 -11.54 -3.10
C MET A 93 -4.86 -10.63 -4.27
N LYS A 94 -5.77 -10.49 -5.24
CA LYS A 94 -5.56 -9.58 -6.37
C LYS A 94 -5.45 -8.13 -5.92
N ARG A 95 -6.28 -7.70 -4.96
CA ARG A 95 -6.22 -6.35 -4.42
C ARG A 95 -4.93 -6.10 -3.65
N ASP A 96 -4.50 -7.06 -2.84
CA ASP A 96 -3.25 -6.96 -2.08
C ASP A 96 -2.05 -6.85 -3.02
N PHE A 97 -1.93 -7.74 -3.99
CA PHE A 97 -0.82 -7.72 -4.94
C PHE A 97 -0.80 -6.46 -5.79
N TYR A 98 -1.96 -5.99 -6.23
CA TYR A 98 -2.06 -4.78 -7.04
C TYR A 98 -1.62 -3.55 -6.26
N GLN A 99 -2.04 -3.43 -4.99
CA GLN A 99 -1.62 -2.35 -4.12
C GLN A 99 -0.10 -2.38 -3.88
N ARG A 100 0.44 -3.56 -3.64
CA ARG A 100 1.89 -3.73 -3.47
C ARG A 100 2.65 -3.35 -4.73
N ASN A 101 2.20 -3.78 -5.89
CA ASN A 101 2.81 -3.46 -7.17
C ASN A 101 2.72 -1.97 -7.50
N PHE A 102 1.74 -1.27 -6.95
CA PHE A 102 1.59 0.18 -7.15
C PHE A 102 2.77 0.98 -6.60
N ILE A 103 3.54 0.40 -5.69
CA ILE A 103 4.80 0.97 -5.17
C ILE A 103 5.75 1.38 -6.30
N GLN A 104 5.73 0.66 -7.43
CA GLN A 104 6.58 0.96 -8.59
C GLN A 104 6.44 2.41 -9.06
N ASN A 105 5.31 3.03 -8.86
CA ASN A 105 5.08 4.41 -9.26
C ASN A 105 5.83 5.43 -8.39
N GLY A 106 6.32 5.00 -7.22
CA GLY A 106 7.04 5.86 -6.28
C GLY A 106 8.54 5.68 -6.26
N ILE A 107 9.09 4.70 -7.00
CA ILE A 107 10.52 4.38 -6.96
C ILE A 107 11.25 4.71 -8.27
N LYS A 108 10.77 5.72 -8.98
CA LYS A 108 11.35 6.11 -10.28
C LYS A 108 12.75 6.68 -10.17
N ASP A 109 13.12 7.22 -9.01
CA ASP A 109 14.42 7.84 -8.76
C ASP A 109 15.44 6.86 -8.16
N VAL A 110 15.12 5.57 -8.12
CA VAL A 110 16.03 4.54 -7.61
C VAL A 110 17.08 4.22 -8.67
N ASP A 111 18.34 4.28 -8.27
CA ASP A 111 19.49 3.98 -9.13
C ASP A 111 20.04 2.58 -8.87
N ASN A 112 20.91 2.10 -9.76
CA ASN A 112 21.64 0.86 -9.55
C ASN A 112 22.51 0.98 -8.28
N GLY A 113 22.44 -0.02 -7.41
CA GLY A 113 23.17 -0.02 -6.14
C GLY A 113 22.36 0.52 -4.97
N ASP A 114 21.17 1.06 -5.23
CA ASP A 114 20.24 1.44 -4.15
C ASP A 114 19.44 0.23 -3.68
N PHE A 115 18.93 0.32 -2.45
CA PHE A 115 18.09 -0.73 -1.87
C PHE A 115 16.63 -0.27 -1.78
N VAL A 116 15.74 -1.16 -2.11
CA VAL A 116 14.29 -0.97 -1.94
C VAL A 116 13.78 -2.01 -0.96
N LEU A 117 13.29 -1.55 0.18
CA LEU A 117 12.66 -2.40 1.19
C LEU A 117 11.16 -2.36 0.95
N ILE A 118 10.55 -3.52 0.87
CA ILE A 118 9.10 -3.65 0.69
C ILE A 118 8.55 -4.47 1.84
N SER A 119 7.57 -3.92 2.53
CA SER A 119 6.92 -4.62 3.64
C SER A 119 5.42 -4.37 3.63
N ASP A 120 4.72 -5.21 4.36
CA ASP A 120 3.27 -5.11 4.54
C ASP A 120 2.88 -3.98 5.47
#